data_d9f56cc6f47df581d57d626a3f3d735d
#
_entry.id   d9f56cc6f47df581d57d626a3f3d735d
#
_cell.length_a   1.000
_cell.length_b   1.000
_cell.length_c   1.000
_cell.angle_alpha   90.00
_cell.angle_beta   90.00
_cell.angle_gamma   90.00
#
_symmetry.space_group_name_H-M   'P 1'
#
loop_
_entity.id
_entity.type
_entity.pdbx_description
1 polymer ?
#
loop_
_entity_poly.entity_id
_entity_poly.type
_entity_poly.pdbx_seq_one_letter_code
_entity_poly.pdbx_strand_id
1 'polypeptide(L)'
;MAVSEYKNASFEVVAPGMMTTVQDGGRVGFQQYGMPVAGPMDGESYAIGQALVGNTTPVGALECTVLSPTLKVKGTCIVAFTGADMRPTINNVEVPRYIPFVCHNGDVISGSFSQCGVRMYISFAGGIDVPEINGSVATHTKANIGGFEGRPLVASDEVRLKDCTRDIIVCDYTRESNHLFNTVLFNRGGRECHEPLRVVLGSQAKCFTETGIHNFS
;
A
#
# COMPACT_ATOMS: atom_id res chain seq x y z
N MET A 1 -14.36 15.91 19.97
CA MET A 1 -13.46 16.15 18.82
C MET A 1 -14.36 16.37 17.62
N ALA A 2 -14.05 17.33 16.74
CA ALA A 2 -14.86 17.54 15.53
C ALA A 2 -14.59 16.40 14.56
N VAL A 3 -15.64 15.76 14.08
CA VAL A 3 -15.55 14.74 13.02
C VAL A 3 -15.08 15.45 11.76
N SER A 4 -13.92 15.03 11.25
CA SER A 4 -13.35 15.63 10.03
C SER A 4 -13.92 14.93 8.80
N GLU A 5 -14.46 15.74 7.87
CA GLU A 5 -14.90 15.27 6.57
C GLU A 5 -13.80 15.49 5.53
N TYR A 6 -13.50 14.45 4.77
CA TYR A 6 -12.53 14.46 3.68
C TYR A 6 -13.29 14.24 2.37
N LYS A 7 -13.44 15.29 1.57
CA LYS A 7 -14.25 15.29 0.35
C LYS A 7 -13.45 15.79 -0.85
N ASN A 8 -13.77 15.22 -2.02
CA ASN A 8 -13.18 15.62 -3.30
C ASN A 8 -11.64 15.59 -3.31
N ALA A 9 -11.04 14.67 -2.54
CA ALA A 9 -9.60 14.50 -2.56
C ALA A 9 -9.17 13.64 -3.76
N SER A 10 -8.03 13.95 -4.34
CA SER A 10 -7.37 13.17 -5.38
C SER A 10 -5.86 13.30 -5.25
N PHE A 11 -5.12 12.54 -6.02
CA PHE A 11 -3.70 12.76 -6.22
C PHE A 11 -3.33 12.66 -7.70
N GLU A 12 -2.34 13.44 -8.08
CA GLU A 12 -1.70 13.38 -9.38
C GLU A 12 -0.41 12.57 -9.26
N VAL A 13 -0.20 11.64 -10.17
CA VAL A 13 1.04 10.85 -10.26
C VAL A 13 2.10 11.67 -10.96
N VAL A 14 3.06 12.20 -10.21
CA VAL A 14 4.21 12.92 -10.76
C VAL A 14 5.24 11.93 -11.33
N ALA A 15 5.49 10.86 -10.58
CA ALA A 15 6.31 9.73 -11.02
C ALA A 15 5.71 8.41 -10.49
N PRO A 16 5.54 7.37 -11.32
CA PRO A 16 4.81 6.16 -10.92
C PRO A 16 5.64 5.19 -10.07
N GLY A 17 6.91 5.46 -9.81
CA GLY A 17 7.83 4.48 -9.25
C GLY A 17 8.19 3.39 -10.27
N MET A 18 8.61 2.22 -9.78
CA MET A 18 8.93 1.09 -10.68
C MET A 18 7.65 0.39 -11.17
N MET A 19 6.71 0.13 -10.28
CA MET A 19 5.40 -0.43 -10.57
C MET A 19 4.47 -0.12 -9.40
N THR A 20 3.46 0.70 -9.63
CA THR A 20 2.44 1.05 -8.64
C THR A 20 1.07 0.68 -9.18
N THR A 21 0.33 -0.15 -8.44
CA THR A 21 -1.00 -0.62 -8.81
C THR A 21 -2.00 -0.40 -7.68
N VAL A 22 -3.28 -0.28 -8.01
CA VAL A 22 -4.36 -0.29 -7.02
C VAL A 22 -4.64 -1.74 -6.64
N GLN A 23 -4.62 -2.05 -5.34
CA GLN A 23 -4.96 -3.36 -4.81
C GLN A 23 -5.95 -3.23 -3.65
N ASP A 24 -6.86 -4.21 -3.53
CA ASP A 24 -7.76 -4.38 -2.40
C ASP A 24 -7.70 -5.83 -1.89
N GLY A 25 -8.70 -6.33 -1.19
CA GLY A 25 -8.75 -7.71 -0.68
C GLY A 25 -8.75 -8.82 -1.73
N GLY A 26 -8.82 -8.44 -3.00
CA GLY A 26 -8.83 -9.38 -4.13
C GLY A 26 -10.23 -9.87 -4.53
N ARG A 27 -10.31 -10.44 -5.71
CA ARG A 27 -11.51 -10.86 -6.44
C ARG A 27 -11.82 -12.33 -6.17
N VAL A 28 -12.28 -12.62 -4.94
CA VAL A 28 -12.53 -13.99 -4.47
C VAL A 28 -13.80 -14.57 -5.10
N GLY A 29 -13.79 -15.87 -5.44
CA GLY A 29 -14.98 -16.62 -5.89
C GLY A 29 -15.13 -16.73 -7.40
N PHE A 30 -14.27 -16.08 -8.19
CA PHE A 30 -14.37 -16.08 -9.65
C PHE A 30 -13.33 -16.97 -10.37
N GLN A 31 -12.52 -17.72 -9.62
CA GLN A 31 -11.47 -18.57 -10.18
C GLN A 31 -12.03 -19.67 -11.08
N GLN A 32 -13.24 -20.18 -10.79
CA GLN A 32 -13.93 -21.16 -11.65
C GLN A 32 -14.20 -20.65 -13.06
N TYR A 33 -14.23 -19.33 -13.26
CA TYR A 33 -14.39 -18.69 -14.58
C TYR A 33 -13.05 -18.26 -15.18
N GLY A 34 -11.94 -18.72 -14.62
CA GLY A 34 -10.59 -18.37 -15.08
C GLY A 34 -10.11 -16.99 -14.64
N MET A 35 -10.86 -16.30 -13.75
CA MET A 35 -10.46 -14.98 -13.27
C MET A 35 -9.56 -15.10 -12.02
N PRO A 36 -8.36 -14.53 -12.04
CA PRO A 36 -7.46 -14.56 -10.89
C PRO A 36 -7.98 -13.68 -9.77
N VAL A 37 -7.64 -14.05 -8.53
CA VAL A 37 -8.01 -13.29 -7.33
C VAL A 37 -7.38 -11.89 -7.37
N ALA A 38 -6.13 -11.78 -7.83
CA ALA A 38 -5.31 -10.57 -7.65
C ALA A 38 -5.21 -10.17 -6.16
N GLY A 39 -5.20 -8.89 -5.82
CA GLY A 39 -5.07 -8.44 -4.44
C GLY A 39 -3.62 -8.22 -4.03
N PRO A 40 -3.39 -7.85 -2.75
CA PRO A 40 -2.08 -7.46 -2.27
C PRO A 40 -1.14 -8.66 -2.17
N MET A 41 0.13 -8.46 -2.52
CA MET A 41 1.18 -9.48 -2.36
C MET A 41 1.49 -9.72 -0.88
N ASP A 42 1.49 -8.67 -0.06
CA ASP A 42 1.63 -8.72 1.39
C ASP A 42 0.30 -8.30 2.04
N GLY A 43 -0.56 -9.29 2.26
CA GLY A 43 -1.91 -9.07 2.81
C GLY A 43 -1.89 -8.52 4.23
N GLU A 44 -0.86 -8.84 5.04
CA GLU A 44 -0.72 -8.34 6.42
C GLU A 44 -0.42 -6.85 6.41
N SER A 45 0.59 -6.41 5.66
CA SER A 45 0.93 -4.99 5.56
C SER A 45 -0.21 -4.17 4.97
N TYR A 46 -0.91 -4.70 3.96
CA TYR A 46 -2.11 -4.06 3.42
C TYR A 46 -3.20 -3.89 4.49
N ALA A 47 -3.54 -4.96 5.22
CA ALA A 47 -4.59 -4.92 6.24
C ALA A 47 -4.27 -3.94 7.38
N ILE A 48 -3.01 -3.89 7.82
CA ILE A 48 -2.55 -2.91 8.81
C ILE A 48 -2.73 -1.49 8.27
N GLY A 49 -2.35 -1.23 7.03
CA GLY A 49 -2.53 0.08 6.39
C GLY A 49 -4.00 0.52 6.36
N GLN A 50 -4.92 -0.40 6.01
CA GLN A 50 -6.37 -0.13 6.04
C GLN A 50 -6.85 0.25 7.46
N ALA A 51 -6.44 -0.51 8.46
CA ALA A 51 -6.82 -0.25 9.85
C ALA A 51 -6.30 1.10 10.36
N LEU A 52 -5.06 1.47 10.01
CA LEU A 52 -4.43 2.74 10.42
C LEU A 52 -5.19 3.96 9.90
N VAL A 53 -5.71 3.91 8.68
CA VAL A 53 -6.52 5.00 8.11
C VAL A 53 -8.02 4.85 8.41
N GLY A 54 -8.39 3.92 9.30
CA GLY A 54 -9.76 3.73 9.79
C GLY A 54 -10.69 3.06 8.78
N ASN A 55 -10.19 2.39 7.76
CA ASN A 55 -11.02 1.61 6.85
C ASN A 55 -11.43 0.29 7.52
N THR A 56 -12.73 0.00 7.54
CA THR A 56 -13.32 -1.20 8.17
C THR A 56 -13.54 -2.34 7.18
N THR A 57 -13.45 -2.05 5.90
CA THR A 57 -13.58 -3.03 4.81
C THR A 57 -12.34 -2.93 3.90
N PRO A 58 -11.98 -4.01 3.20
CA PRO A 58 -10.93 -3.96 2.18
C PRO A 58 -11.32 -2.97 1.07
N VAL A 59 -10.58 -1.86 0.94
CA VAL A 59 -10.75 -0.87 -0.13
C VAL A 59 -9.44 -0.64 -0.86
N GLY A 60 -9.50 0.00 -2.02
CA GLY A 60 -8.32 0.24 -2.85
C GLY A 60 -7.22 1.02 -2.13
N ALA A 61 -6.01 0.48 -2.13
CA ALA A 61 -4.76 1.12 -1.73
C ALA A 61 -3.74 1.00 -2.86
N LEU A 62 -2.67 1.78 -2.81
CA LEU A 62 -1.55 1.61 -3.74
C LEU A 62 -0.60 0.53 -3.21
N GLU A 63 -0.28 -0.44 -4.06
CA GLU A 63 0.83 -1.36 -3.87
C GLU A 63 2.01 -0.88 -4.72
N CYS A 64 3.11 -0.52 -4.06
CA CYS A 64 4.33 0.02 -4.68
C CYS A 64 5.42 -1.05 -4.66
N THR A 65 6.06 -1.29 -5.80
CA THR A 65 7.08 -2.31 -5.96
C THR A 65 8.46 -1.67 -6.05
N VAL A 66 9.35 -1.98 -5.11
CA VAL A 66 10.79 -1.64 -5.06
C VAL A 66 11.09 -0.14 -5.01
N LEU A 67 10.39 0.70 -5.76
CA LEU A 67 10.56 2.15 -5.81
C LEU A 67 9.23 2.84 -5.54
N SER A 68 9.21 3.77 -4.58
CA SER A 68 8.04 4.57 -4.23
C SER A 68 7.63 5.48 -5.40
N PRO A 69 6.32 5.67 -5.63
CA PRO A 69 5.84 6.73 -6.50
C PRO A 69 6.06 8.11 -5.88
N THR A 70 5.96 9.15 -6.71
CA THR A 70 5.80 10.55 -6.29
C THR A 70 4.40 11.00 -6.65
N LEU A 71 3.63 11.40 -5.63
CA LEU A 71 2.22 11.77 -5.75
C LEU A 71 2.03 13.19 -5.24
N LYS A 72 1.30 14.02 -5.98
CA LYS A 72 0.90 15.37 -5.55
C LYS A 72 -0.55 15.34 -5.11
N VAL A 73 -0.81 15.67 -3.85
CA VAL A 73 -2.16 15.64 -3.26
C VAL A 73 -2.95 16.85 -3.70
N LYS A 74 -4.23 16.64 -4.04
CA LYS A 74 -5.24 17.65 -4.30
C LYS A 74 -6.37 17.46 -3.27
N GLY A 75 -6.73 18.52 -2.55
CA GLY A 75 -7.66 18.44 -1.40
C GLY A 75 -6.97 18.02 -0.11
N THR A 76 -7.71 17.40 0.79
CA THR A 76 -7.17 16.91 2.07
C THR A 76 -7.50 15.42 2.24
N CYS A 77 -6.51 14.61 2.62
CA CYS A 77 -6.69 13.19 2.83
C CYS A 77 -5.85 12.69 4.02
N ILE A 78 -6.22 11.52 4.53
CA ILE A 78 -5.41 10.80 5.52
C ILE A 78 -4.69 9.67 4.79
N VAL A 79 -3.40 9.52 5.07
CA VAL A 79 -2.52 8.52 4.45
C VAL A 79 -1.73 7.75 5.49
N ALA A 80 -1.47 6.48 5.24
CA ALA A 80 -0.53 5.66 6.01
C ALA A 80 0.35 4.82 5.07
N PHE A 81 1.59 4.58 5.51
CA PHE A 81 2.59 3.78 4.80
C PHE A 81 2.86 2.50 5.57
N THR A 82 2.81 1.34 4.91
CA THR A 82 3.08 0.04 5.53
C THR A 82 3.88 -0.86 4.58
N GLY A 83 4.44 -1.96 5.10
CA GLY A 83 5.21 -2.91 4.29
C GLY A 83 6.68 -2.52 4.15
N ALA A 84 7.23 -2.62 2.94
CA ALA A 84 8.64 -2.38 2.64
C ALA A 84 9.11 -0.96 3.03
N ASP A 85 10.37 -0.86 3.42
CA ASP A 85 10.98 0.43 3.76
C ASP A 85 11.48 1.14 2.49
N MET A 86 10.65 2.00 1.96
CA MET A 86 10.99 2.89 0.85
C MET A 86 11.24 4.33 1.30
N ARG A 87 11.52 4.53 2.60
CA ARG A 87 11.79 5.85 3.22
C ARG A 87 10.75 6.88 2.78
N PRO A 88 9.46 6.69 3.13
CA PRO A 88 8.41 7.59 2.70
C PRO A 88 8.64 8.99 3.21
N THR A 89 8.33 9.99 2.39
CA THR A 89 8.44 11.41 2.72
C THR A 89 7.14 12.13 2.40
N ILE A 90 6.85 13.19 3.16
CA ILE A 90 5.84 14.20 2.83
C ILE A 90 6.56 15.55 2.76
N ASN A 91 6.51 16.22 1.61
CA ASN A 91 7.23 17.47 1.35
C ASN A 91 8.75 17.38 1.65
N ASN A 92 9.36 16.26 1.25
CA ASN A 92 10.78 15.93 1.51
C ASN A 92 11.15 15.73 2.99
N VAL A 93 10.17 15.70 3.90
CA VAL A 93 10.38 15.32 5.30
C VAL A 93 10.12 13.82 5.42
N GLU A 94 11.10 13.04 5.87
CA GLU A 94 10.95 11.60 6.09
C GLU A 94 9.94 11.36 7.21
N VAL A 95 8.96 10.48 6.94
CA VAL A 95 7.91 10.13 7.90
C VAL A 95 7.98 8.65 8.24
N PRO A 96 7.67 8.27 9.48
CA PRO A 96 7.67 6.86 9.87
C PRO A 96 6.54 6.10 9.16
N ARG A 97 6.79 4.82 8.88
CA ARG A 97 5.77 3.86 8.48
C ARG A 97 4.87 3.50 9.68
N TYR A 98 3.70 2.94 9.40
CA TYR A 98 2.74 2.45 10.39
C TYR A 98 2.14 3.55 11.29
N ILE A 99 2.12 4.78 10.80
CA ILE A 99 1.48 5.93 11.43
C ILE A 99 0.62 6.65 10.38
N PRO A 100 -0.61 7.06 10.71
CA PRO A 100 -1.43 7.84 9.80
C PRO A 100 -1.10 9.35 9.89
N PHE A 101 -1.05 10.02 8.73
CA PHE A 101 -0.79 11.44 8.56
C PHE A 101 -1.92 12.12 7.80
N VAL A 102 -2.15 13.41 8.09
CA VAL A 102 -2.98 14.26 7.23
C VAL A 102 -2.08 14.88 6.16
N CYS A 103 -2.49 14.76 4.90
CA CYS A 103 -1.92 15.49 3.79
C CYS A 103 -2.93 16.52 3.29
N HIS A 104 -2.44 17.69 2.93
CA HIS A 104 -3.21 18.82 2.43
C HIS A 104 -2.98 19.08 0.95
N ASN A 105 -3.82 19.94 0.38
CA ASN A 105 -3.69 20.32 -1.03
C ASN A 105 -2.30 20.89 -1.35
N GLY A 106 -1.66 20.28 -2.33
CA GLY A 106 -0.30 20.63 -2.77
C GLY A 106 0.81 19.82 -2.13
N ASP A 107 0.53 19.05 -1.07
CA ASP A 107 1.53 18.17 -0.45
C ASP A 107 2.04 17.12 -1.44
N VAL A 108 3.32 16.82 -1.35
CA VAL A 108 3.98 15.84 -2.19
C VAL A 108 4.40 14.64 -1.35
N ILE A 109 3.78 13.51 -1.63
CA ILE A 109 4.16 12.20 -1.07
C ILE A 109 5.22 11.61 -2.01
N SER A 110 6.35 11.15 -1.46
CA SER A 110 7.36 10.45 -2.24
C SER A 110 8.16 9.47 -1.37
N GLY A 111 9.19 8.87 -1.91
CA GLY A 111 10.13 8.00 -1.21
C GLY A 111 11.28 7.61 -2.12
N SER A 112 11.98 6.55 -1.73
CA SER A 112 13.17 6.09 -2.44
C SER A 112 13.04 4.63 -2.88
N PHE A 113 14.14 4.07 -3.38
CA PHE A 113 14.31 2.63 -3.51
C PHE A 113 14.21 1.95 -2.14
N SER A 114 13.57 0.77 -2.14
CA SER A 114 13.42 -0.02 -0.93
C SER A 114 14.77 -0.37 -0.30
N GLN A 115 14.89 -0.09 0.99
CA GLN A 115 16.04 -0.50 1.81
C GLN A 115 15.84 -1.92 2.36
N CYS A 116 14.58 -2.30 2.60
CA CYS A 116 14.19 -3.61 3.10
C CYS A 116 12.78 -3.95 2.65
N GLY A 117 12.56 -5.18 2.20
CA GLY A 117 11.30 -5.64 1.64
C GLY A 117 11.13 -5.23 0.16
N VAL A 118 9.99 -5.58 -0.43
CA VAL A 118 9.73 -5.38 -1.87
C VAL A 118 8.44 -4.61 -2.11
N ARG A 119 7.44 -4.74 -1.23
CA ARG A 119 6.11 -4.14 -1.39
C ARG A 119 5.84 -3.15 -0.27
N MET A 120 5.60 -1.90 -0.64
CA MET A 120 5.07 -0.88 0.25
C MET A 120 3.62 -0.59 -0.14
N TYR A 121 2.79 -0.34 0.86
CA TYR A 121 1.40 0.08 0.66
C TYR A 121 1.22 1.52 1.08
N ILE A 122 0.50 2.29 0.25
CA ILE A 122 0.02 3.63 0.58
C ILE A 122 -1.50 3.51 0.69
N SER A 123 -2.00 3.52 1.91
CA SER A 123 -3.42 3.42 2.22
C SER A 123 -4.01 4.80 2.48
N PHE A 124 -5.19 5.07 1.94
CA PHE A 124 -5.94 6.31 2.11
C PHE A 124 -7.24 6.05 2.86
N ALA A 125 -7.66 6.98 3.72
CA ALA A 125 -8.97 6.92 4.34
C ALA A 125 -10.08 6.97 3.27
N GLY A 126 -11.05 6.05 3.37
CA GLY A 126 -12.09 5.86 2.34
C GLY A 126 -11.65 5.02 1.15
N GLY A 127 -10.34 4.95 0.87
CA GLY A 127 -9.77 4.19 -0.25
C GLY A 127 -9.78 4.94 -1.58
N ILE A 128 -9.32 4.27 -2.62
CA ILE A 128 -9.19 4.80 -3.98
C ILE A 128 -10.52 4.60 -4.71
N ASP A 129 -10.97 5.65 -5.41
CA ASP A 129 -12.22 5.65 -6.17
C ASP A 129 -11.96 5.22 -7.62
N VAL A 130 -12.05 3.92 -7.85
CA VAL A 130 -11.97 3.29 -9.16
C VAL A 130 -13.09 2.26 -9.33
N PRO A 131 -13.51 1.92 -10.55
CA PRO A 131 -14.58 0.96 -10.79
C PRO A 131 -14.29 -0.42 -10.19
N GLU A 132 -15.27 -0.99 -9.51
CA GLU A 132 -15.24 -2.38 -9.06
C GLU A 132 -15.59 -3.34 -10.19
N ILE A 133 -14.81 -4.41 -10.33
CA ILE A 133 -15.07 -5.50 -11.27
C ILE A 133 -15.16 -6.79 -10.45
N ASN A 134 -16.34 -7.41 -10.46
CA ASN A 134 -16.65 -8.61 -9.67
C ASN A 134 -16.32 -8.43 -8.17
N GLY A 135 -16.74 -7.28 -7.59
CA GLY A 135 -16.62 -6.98 -6.17
C GLY A 135 -15.20 -6.64 -5.70
N SER A 136 -14.29 -6.30 -6.62
CA SER A 136 -12.93 -5.91 -6.27
C SER A 136 -12.38 -4.83 -7.22
N VAL A 137 -11.56 -3.94 -6.66
CA VAL A 137 -10.80 -2.95 -7.41
C VAL A 137 -9.37 -3.39 -7.70
N ALA A 138 -8.98 -4.62 -7.32
CA ALA A 138 -7.61 -5.10 -7.53
C ALA A 138 -7.22 -5.12 -9.00
N THR A 139 -6.04 -4.58 -9.30
CA THR A 139 -5.46 -4.60 -10.64
C THR A 139 -4.92 -5.99 -10.97
N HIS A 140 -5.29 -6.50 -12.14
CA HIS A 140 -4.66 -7.67 -12.75
C HIS A 140 -4.09 -7.28 -14.11
N THR A 141 -2.82 -6.91 -14.11
CA THR A 141 -2.15 -6.29 -15.28
C THR A 141 -2.10 -7.15 -16.53
N LYS A 142 -2.02 -8.50 -16.40
CA LYS A 142 -1.99 -9.41 -17.57
C LYS A 142 -3.31 -9.45 -18.33
N ALA A 143 -4.43 -9.22 -17.64
CA ALA A 143 -5.76 -9.23 -18.26
C ALA A 143 -6.31 -7.80 -18.44
N ASN A 144 -5.58 -6.77 -18.01
CA ASN A 144 -6.02 -5.37 -18.01
C ASN A 144 -7.36 -5.18 -17.29
N ILE A 145 -7.50 -5.75 -16.09
CA ILE A 145 -8.73 -5.74 -15.29
C ILE A 145 -8.49 -5.03 -13.96
N GLY A 146 -9.50 -4.25 -13.50
CA GLY A 146 -9.52 -3.56 -12.22
C GLY A 146 -8.55 -2.39 -12.13
N GLY A 147 -8.42 -1.85 -10.92
CA GLY A 147 -7.55 -0.73 -10.64
C GLY A 147 -7.81 0.51 -11.50
N PHE A 148 -6.79 1.27 -11.73
CA PHE A 148 -6.82 2.41 -12.62
C PHE A 148 -6.59 1.92 -14.07
N GLU A 149 -7.66 1.83 -14.85
CA GLU A 149 -7.64 1.39 -16.26
C GLU A 149 -7.00 0.00 -16.51
N GLY A 150 -6.99 -0.89 -15.52
CA GLY A 150 -6.44 -2.25 -15.65
C GLY A 150 -4.91 -2.32 -15.72
N ARG A 151 -4.19 -1.22 -15.44
CA ARG A 151 -2.75 -1.09 -15.62
C ARG A 151 -2.06 -0.52 -14.38
N PRO A 152 -0.72 -0.61 -14.29
CA PRO A 152 0.03 0.22 -13.36
C PRO A 152 -0.19 1.72 -13.65
N LEU A 153 -0.05 2.54 -12.63
CA LEU A 153 -0.11 3.98 -12.76
C LEU A 153 1.05 4.50 -13.63
N VAL A 154 0.79 5.58 -14.37
CA VAL A 154 1.79 6.29 -15.15
C VAL A 154 1.81 7.78 -14.76
N ALA A 155 2.83 8.51 -15.17
CA ALA A 155 2.91 9.94 -14.92
C ALA A 155 1.70 10.68 -15.51
N SER A 156 1.23 11.69 -14.81
CA SER A 156 0.04 12.51 -15.10
C SER A 156 -1.31 11.82 -14.90
N ASP A 157 -1.37 10.56 -14.39
CA ASP A 157 -2.63 9.99 -13.94
C ASP A 157 -3.18 10.83 -12.77
N GLU A 158 -4.47 11.13 -12.82
CA GLU A 158 -5.19 11.76 -11.72
C GLU A 158 -6.17 10.75 -11.13
N VAL A 159 -5.92 10.37 -9.88
CA VAL A 159 -6.65 9.30 -9.19
C VAL A 159 -7.46 9.89 -8.05
N ARG A 160 -8.77 9.67 -8.08
CA ARG A 160 -9.70 10.14 -7.06
C ARG A 160 -9.66 9.26 -5.82
N LEU A 161 -9.91 9.87 -4.66
CA LEU A 161 -10.15 9.18 -3.40
C LEU A 161 -11.67 9.21 -3.10
N LYS A 162 -12.18 8.15 -2.48
CA LYS A 162 -13.57 8.12 -2.01
C LYS A 162 -13.74 9.11 -0.86
N ASP A 163 -14.83 9.83 -0.86
CA ASP A 163 -15.21 10.71 0.25
C ASP A 163 -15.35 9.88 1.53
N CYS A 164 -14.84 10.40 2.63
CA CYS A 164 -14.97 9.72 3.91
C CYS A 164 -15.08 10.71 5.07
N THR A 165 -15.72 10.23 6.13
CA THR A 165 -15.80 10.89 7.42
C THR A 165 -15.11 9.99 8.42
N ARG A 166 -14.02 10.48 9.05
CA ARG A 166 -13.22 9.69 9.99
C ARG A 166 -12.87 10.50 11.23
N ASP A 167 -12.92 9.81 12.35
CA ASP A 167 -12.42 10.30 13.64
C ASP A 167 -11.28 9.38 14.08
N ILE A 168 -10.10 9.63 13.55
CA ILE A 168 -8.89 8.87 13.89
C ILE A 168 -7.81 9.82 14.40
N ILE A 169 -6.94 9.30 15.23
CA ILE A 169 -5.76 10.02 15.71
C ILE A 169 -4.74 10.02 14.57
N VAL A 170 -4.42 11.20 14.07
CA VAL A 170 -3.40 11.41 13.03
C VAL A 170 -2.22 12.17 13.60
N CYS A 171 -1.05 11.96 13.02
CA CYS A 171 0.16 12.70 13.35
C CYS A 171 0.35 13.87 12.37
N ASP A 172 0.86 14.97 12.91
CA ASP A 172 1.35 16.09 12.11
C ASP A 172 2.82 15.81 11.75
N TYR A 173 3.12 15.70 10.47
CA TYR A 173 4.46 15.41 9.97
C TYR A 173 5.45 16.58 10.15
N THR A 174 4.94 17.79 10.43
CA THR A 174 5.75 18.99 10.64
C THR A 174 6.29 19.13 12.08
N ARG A 175 5.78 18.33 13.02
CA ARG A 175 6.19 18.41 14.43
C ARG A 175 7.35 17.47 14.72
N GLU A 176 8.35 17.99 15.43
CA GLU A 176 9.54 17.27 15.93
C GLU A 176 9.23 16.10 16.91
N SER A 177 7.97 15.77 17.12
CA SER A 177 7.52 14.74 18.08
C SER A 177 7.84 13.29 17.68
N ASN A 178 8.63 13.08 16.65
CA ASN A 178 8.94 11.75 16.10
C ASN A 178 9.77 10.83 17.04
N HIS A 179 10.36 11.35 18.13
CA HIS A 179 11.22 10.53 18.99
C HIS A 179 10.48 9.52 19.86
N LEU A 180 9.25 9.81 20.31
CA LEU A 180 8.52 8.90 21.21
C LEU A 180 7.82 7.74 20.47
N PHE A 181 7.32 7.99 19.26
CA PHE A 181 6.63 6.98 18.45
C PHE A 181 7.59 5.98 17.80
N ASN A 182 8.79 6.41 17.46
CA ASN A 182 9.80 5.55 16.83
C ASN A 182 10.20 4.35 17.72
N THR A 183 10.15 4.49 19.04
CA THR A 183 10.62 3.44 19.96
C THR A 183 9.59 2.32 20.16
N VAL A 184 8.29 2.59 20.06
CA VAL A 184 7.24 1.62 20.44
C VAL A 184 6.72 0.83 19.23
N LEU A 185 6.66 1.42 18.05
CA LEU A 185 6.08 0.77 16.85
C LEU A 185 7.12 0.19 15.90
N PHE A 186 8.36 0.73 15.89
CA PHE A 186 9.43 0.22 15.01
C PHE A 186 9.87 -1.22 15.32
N ASN A 187 9.69 -1.69 16.57
CA ASN A 187 10.01 -3.08 16.92
C ASN A 187 9.02 -4.12 16.36
N ARG A 188 7.90 -3.72 15.75
CA ARG A 188 6.95 -4.64 15.14
C ARG A 188 6.97 -4.67 13.60
N GLY A 189 7.47 -3.63 12.95
CA GLY A 189 7.48 -3.51 11.50
C GLY A 189 8.80 -3.86 10.82
N GLY A 190 9.87 -3.99 11.58
CA GLY A 190 11.16 -4.46 11.09
C GLY A 190 11.30 -5.96 11.29
N ARG A 191 10.69 -6.78 10.46
CA ARG A 191 11.31 -8.09 10.23
C ARG A 191 12.70 -7.77 9.70
N GLU A 192 13.73 -8.11 10.48
CA GLU A 192 15.09 -8.05 9.99
C GLU A 192 15.12 -8.82 8.67
N CYS A 193 15.78 -8.27 7.65
CA CYS A 193 15.89 -8.90 6.33
C CYS A 193 16.58 -10.28 6.36
N HIS A 194 16.87 -10.79 7.55
CA HIS A 194 17.58 -12.02 7.84
C HIS A 194 16.72 -13.10 8.53
N GLU A 195 15.41 -12.86 8.73
CA GLU A 195 14.55 -13.95 9.23
C GLU A 195 14.47 -15.08 8.21
N PRO A 196 14.61 -16.35 8.64
CA PRO A 196 14.49 -17.49 7.75
C PRO A 196 13.13 -17.49 7.05
N LEU A 197 13.13 -17.64 5.73
CA LEU A 197 11.90 -17.77 4.97
C LEU A 197 11.29 -19.15 5.26
N ARG A 198 10.13 -19.17 5.92
CA ARG A 198 9.38 -20.41 6.18
C ARG A 198 8.68 -20.85 4.90
N VAL A 199 8.98 -22.08 4.46
CA VAL A 199 8.41 -22.65 3.24
C VAL A 199 7.67 -23.95 3.54
N VAL A 200 6.68 -24.25 2.72
CA VAL A 200 6.02 -25.55 2.67
C VAL A 200 6.37 -26.19 1.33
N LEU A 201 6.90 -27.42 1.36
CA LEU A 201 7.24 -28.12 0.13
C LEU A 201 5.99 -28.36 -0.70
N GLY A 202 6.02 -27.98 -1.96
CA GLY A 202 4.94 -28.18 -2.90
C GLY A 202 4.85 -29.61 -3.43
N SER A 203 3.81 -29.92 -4.21
CA SER A 203 3.57 -31.24 -4.80
C SER A 203 4.68 -31.73 -5.71
N GLN A 204 5.53 -30.85 -6.20
CA GLN A 204 6.66 -31.14 -7.09
C GLN A 204 7.98 -31.35 -6.34
N ALA A 205 8.00 -31.36 -5.00
CA ALA A 205 9.20 -31.57 -4.19
C ALA A 205 9.96 -32.86 -4.58
N LYS A 206 9.23 -33.91 -4.96
CA LYS A 206 9.79 -35.17 -5.45
C LYS A 206 10.57 -35.09 -6.77
N CYS A 207 10.49 -33.96 -7.47
CA CYS A 207 11.24 -33.69 -8.71
C CYS A 207 12.65 -33.15 -8.43
N PHE A 208 12.96 -32.86 -7.17
CA PHE A 208 14.25 -32.37 -6.72
C PHE A 208 15.00 -33.44 -5.97
N THR A 209 16.34 -33.41 -6.03
CA THR A 209 17.17 -34.27 -5.18
C THR A 209 17.11 -33.79 -3.73
N GLU A 210 17.38 -34.70 -2.77
CA GLU A 210 17.48 -34.35 -1.35
C GLU A 210 18.51 -33.23 -1.12
N THR A 211 19.65 -33.30 -1.79
CA THR A 211 20.68 -32.24 -1.76
C THR A 211 20.15 -30.93 -2.30
N GLY A 212 19.36 -30.94 -3.37
CA GLY A 212 18.74 -29.74 -3.92
C GLY A 212 17.76 -29.07 -2.96
N ILE A 213 16.95 -29.87 -2.25
CA ILE A 213 16.03 -29.36 -1.23
C ILE A 213 16.81 -28.81 -0.04
N HIS A 214 17.84 -29.52 0.42
CA HIS A 214 18.68 -29.08 1.55
C HIS A 214 19.44 -27.79 1.26
N ASN A 215 19.94 -27.60 0.02
CA ASN A 215 20.65 -26.38 -0.37
C ASN A 215 19.71 -25.16 -0.55
N PHE A 216 18.40 -25.39 -0.65
CA PHE A 216 17.41 -24.34 -0.71
C PHE A 216 16.98 -23.87 0.69
N SER A 217 17.05 -24.73 1.68
CA SER A 217 16.68 -24.45 3.08
C SER A 217 17.89 -23.98 3.90
#